data_0ad7e3294c86df21f2665685cc61ba07
#
_entry.id   0ad7e3294c86df21f2665685cc61ba07
#
_cell.length_a   1.000
_cell.length_b   1.000
_cell.length_c   1.000
_cell.angle_alpha   90.00
_cell.angle_beta   90.00
_cell.angle_gamma   90.00
#
_symmetry.space_group_name_H-M   'P 1'
#
loop_
_entity.id
_entity.type
_entity.pdbx_description
1 polymer ?
#
loop_
_entity_poly.entity_id
_entity_poly.type
_entity_poly.pdbx_seq_one_letter_code
_entity_poly.pdbx_strand_id
1 'polypeptide(L)'
;MPINPDILLNKELDEVEGSWSEERVILYNIAVGSSEDPLNKSDLEFTVGPNPKVIPSFAACIYPMESVFSIIGSEGLEVSLTSLLHGEQKITIHKDIPSSGKAITKAKITAVEDYRKFGSVTIESDSYMDNEKIATSESVMLFIGEGGFGVKPQKKEKLTAPKTDPD
;
A
#
# COMPACT_ATOMS: atom_id res chain seq x y z
N MET A 1 20.32 -17.31 -1.59
CA MET A 1 18.90 -17.46 -2.05
C MET A 1 18.40 -16.07 -2.35
N PRO A 2 17.69 -15.85 -3.45
CA PRO A 2 17.25 -14.50 -3.84
C PRO A 2 16.34 -13.83 -2.79
N ILE A 3 15.55 -14.64 -2.06
CA ILE A 3 14.75 -14.22 -0.91
C ILE A 3 15.24 -14.96 0.33
N ASN A 4 15.68 -14.21 1.34
CA ASN A 4 16.16 -14.75 2.60
C ASN A 4 15.24 -14.32 3.75
N PRO A 5 14.35 -15.20 4.24
CA PRO A 5 13.40 -14.88 5.30
C PRO A 5 14.05 -14.45 6.61
N ASP A 6 15.20 -15.02 6.96
CA ASP A 6 15.90 -14.75 8.23
C ASP A 6 16.43 -13.31 8.28
N ILE A 7 16.74 -12.73 7.13
CA ILE A 7 17.20 -11.33 7.01
C ILE A 7 16.01 -10.37 6.91
N LEU A 8 14.97 -10.79 6.19
CA LEU A 8 13.85 -9.91 5.84
C LEU A 8 12.78 -9.80 6.92
N LEU A 9 12.44 -10.90 7.58
CA LEU A 9 11.34 -10.89 8.54
C LEU A 9 11.63 -9.95 9.72
N ASN A 10 10.70 -9.05 9.99
CA ASN A 10 10.79 -7.98 10.97
C ASN A 10 11.85 -6.90 10.66
N LYS A 11 12.42 -6.88 9.45
CA LYS A 11 13.30 -5.79 9.04
C LYS A 11 12.51 -4.49 9.00
N GLU A 12 12.97 -3.51 9.76
CA GLU A 12 12.48 -2.14 9.68
C GLU A 12 13.08 -1.45 8.46
N LEU A 13 12.29 -0.64 7.80
CA LEU A 13 12.72 0.18 6.67
C LEU A 13 12.94 1.62 7.13
N ASP A 14 13.69 2.39 6.36
CA ASP A 14 13.94 3.79 6.67
C ASP A 14 12.63 4.58 6.79
N GLU A 15 12.57 5.46 7.79
CA GLU A 15 11.46 6.39 7.92
C GLU A 15 11.46 7.37 6.74
N VAL A 16 10.29 7.62 6.17
CA VAL A 16 10.15 8.51 5.01
C VAL A 16 9.08 9.55 5.27
N GLU A 17 9.40 10.82 4.97
CA GLU A 17 8.42 11.89 4.90
C GLU A 17 7.72 11.88 3.54
N GLY A 18 6.40 11.73 3.54
CA GLY A 18 5.53 11.95 2.40
C GLY A 18 4.76 13.26 2.55
N SER A 19 4.50 13.94 1.45
CA SER A 19 3.66 15.14 1.44
C SER A 19 2.68 15.11 0.27
N TRP A 20 1.53 15.76 0.47
CA TRP A 20 0.53 15.90 -0.57
C TRP A 20 -0.14 17.27 -0.52
N SER A 21 -0.64 17.69 -1.67
CA SER A 21 -1.40 18.92 -1.85
C SER A 21 -2.85 18.63 -2.22
N GLU A 22 -3.70 19.64 -2.18
CA GLU A 22 -5.09 19.54 -2.63
C GLU A 22 -5.18 19.07 -4.10
N GLU A 23 -4.29 19.57 -4.96
CA GLU A 23 -4.28 19.18 -6.38
C GLU A 23 -3.98 17.68 -6.54
N ARG A 24 -3.07 17.15 -5.73
CA ARG A 24 -2.76 15.71 -5.76
C ARG A 24 -3.96 14.87 -5.31
N VAL A 25 -4.69 15.34 -4.29
CA VAL A 25 -5.93 14.68 -3.83
C VAL A 25 -7.00 14.74 -4.90
N ILE A 26 -7.24 15.91 -5.51
CA ILE A 26 -8.21 16.09 -6.60
C ILE A 26 -7.87 15.16 -7.77
N LEU A 27 -6.60 15.14 -8.18
CA LEU A 27 -6.16 14.29 -9.28
C LEU A 27 -6.40 12.80 -8.98
N TYR A 28 -6.09 12.37 -7.75
CA TYR A 28 -6.35 11.00 -7.31
C TYR A 28 -7.85 10.69 -7.33
N ASN A 29 -8.68 11.56 -6.76
CA ASN A 29 -10.12 11.40 -6.68
C ASN A 29 -10.74 11.24 -8.09
N ILE A 30 -10.32 12.08 -9.05
CA ILE A 30 -10.75 11.97 -10.45
C ILE A 30 -10.27 10.64 -11.05
N ALA A 31 -9.02 10.24 -10.80
CA ALA A 31 -8.43 9.03 -11.37
C ALA A 31 -9.13 7.74 -10.92
N VAL A 32 -9.76 7.75 -9.72
CA VAL A 32 -10.52 6.60 -9.20
C VAL A 32 -12.03 6.72 -9.44
N GLY A 33 -12.47 7.67 -10.27
CA GLY A 33 -13.85 7.77 -10.76
C GLY A 33 -14.77 8.71 -9.99
N SER A 34 -14.22 9.64 -9.16
CA SER A 34 -15.05 10.69 -8.57
C SER A 34 -15.53 11.69 -9.62
N SER A 35 -16.75 12.21 -9.41
CA SER A 35 -17.34 13.25 -10.25
C SER A 35 -17.58 12.82 -11.71
N GLU A 36 -18.02 11.57 -11.93
CA GLU A 36 -18.51 11.13 -13.23
C GLU A 36 -19.71 11.99 -13.71
N ASP A 37 -20.59 12.39 -12.79
CA ASP A 37 -21.64 13.37 -13.06
C ASP A 37 -21.19 14.78 -12.58
N PRO A 38 -20.82 15.68 -13.51
CA PRO A 38 -20.37 17.02 -13.16
C PRO A 38 -21.48 17.92 -12.56
N LEU A 39 -22.71 17.48 -12.54
CA LEU A 39 -23.85 18.17 -11.93
C LEU A 39 -24.20 17.64 -10.54
N ASN A 40 -23.61 16.53 -10.13
CA ASN A 40 -23.80 15.96 -8.80
C ASN A 40 -22.99 16.73 -7.76
N LYS A 41 -23.67 17.55 -6.97
CA LYS A 41 -23.01 18.42 -5.96
C LYS A 41 -22.25 17.63 -4.89
N SER A 42 -22.70 16.43 -4.53
CA SER A 42 -22.02 15.59 -3.54
C SER A 42 -20.70 15.03 -4.07
N ASP A 43 -20.61 14.74 -5.37
CA ASP A 43 -19.39 14.28 -6.01
C ASP A 43 -18.39 15.42 -6.19
N LEU A 44 -18.88 16.64 -6.43
CA LEU A 44 -18.04 17.83 -6.58
C LEU A 44 -17.25 18.16 -5.29
N GLU A 45 -17.72 17.73 -4.12
CA GLU A 45 -16.99 17.91 -2.85
C GLU A 45 -15.62 17.20 -2.86
N PHE A 46 -15.40 16.24 -3.75
CA PHE A 46 -14.12 15.54 -3.90
C PHE A 46 -13.17 16.18 -4.91
N THR A 47 -13.67 17.04 -5.79
CA THR A 47 -12.89 17.50 -6.95
C THR A 47 -12.90 19.02 -7.16
N VAL A 48 -13.74 19.77 -6.44
CA VAL A 48 -13.89 21.23 -6.64
C VAL A 48 -13.82 21.96 -5.32
N GLY A 49 -13.20 23.15 -5.33
CA GLY A 49 -13.13 24.06 -4.19
C GLY A 49 -11.93 23.82 -3.27
N PRO A 50 -11.79 24.67 -2.25
CA PRO A 50 -10.78 24.47 -1.22
C PRO A 50 -11.17 23.32 -0.30
N ASN A 51 -10.17 22.61 0.24
CA ASN A 51 -10.34 21.47 1.14
C ASN A 51 -11.22 20.34 0.55
N PRO A 52 -10.88 19.78 -0.62
CA PRO A 52 -11.63 18.68 -1.21
C PRO A 52 -11.66 17.48 -0.24
N LYS A 53 -12.75 16.73 -0.23
CA LYS A 53 -12.82 15.47 0.51
C LYS A 53 -11.81 14.48 -0.05
N VAL A 54 -11.22 13.70 0.84
CA VAL A 54 -10.22 12.67 0.48
C VAL A 54 -10.88 11.31 0.47
N ILE A 55 -10.76 10.59 -0.64
CA ILE A 55 -11.20 9.19 -0.71
C ILE A 55 -10.25 8.35 0.16
N PRO A 56 -10.77 7.48 1.06
CA PRO A 56 -9.94 6.73 2.00
C PRO A 56 -8.81 5.92 1.36
N SER A 57 -8.99 5.41 0.15
CA SER A 57 -7.95 4.67 -0.59
C SER A 57 -6.73 5.52 -0.96
N PHE A 58 -6.81 6.86 -0.88
CA PHE A 58 -5.66 7.75 -1.03
C PHE A 58 -4.54 7.44 -0.02
N ALA A 59 -4.86 6.82 1.12
CA ALA A 59 -3.87 6.38 2.10
C ALA A 59 -2.77 5.50 1.50
N ALA A 60 -3.07 4.73 0.45
CA ALA A 60 -2.06 3.94 -0.26
C ALA A 60 -1.00 4.79 -0.98
N CYS A 61 -1.31 6.09 -1.21
CA CYS A 61 -0.42 7.02 -1.91
C CYS A 61 0.40 7.91 -0.96
N ILE A 62 0.21 7.79 0.36
CA ILE A 62 0.95 8.58 1.35
C ILE A 62 2.39 8.10 1.45
N TYR A 63 2.61 6.77 1.48
CA TYR A 63 3.94 6.19 1.51
C TYR A 63 4.56 6.25 0.11
N PRO A 64 5.74 6.88 -0.05
CA PRO A 64 6.40 6.96 -1.35
C PRO A 64 6.76 5.58 -1.89
N MET A 65 6.32 5.26 -3.09
CA MET A 65 6.57 3.95 -3.71
C MET A 65 8.06 3.68 -3.93
N GLU A 66 8.86 4.71 -4.13
CA GLU A 66 10.32 4.63 -4.26
C GLU A 66 10.96 3.95 -3.04
N SER A 67 10.40 4.17 -1.84
CA SER A 67 10.89 3.54 -0.61
C SER A 67 10.58 2.04 -0.57
N VAL A 68 9.48 1.61 -1.19
CA VAL A 68 9.17 0.18 -1.36
C VAL A 68 10.15 -0.45 -2.34
N PHE A 69 10.48 0.23 -3.43
CA PHE A 69 11.41 -0.28 -4.43
C PHE A 69 12.86 -0.32 -3.95
N SER A 70 13.24 0.51 -2.98
CA SER A 70 14.61 0.56 -2.44
C SER A 70 15.07 -0.74 -1.78
N ILE A 71 14.13 -1.60 -1.34
CA ILE A 71 14.47 -2.89 -0.76
C ILE A 71 14.79 -3.95 -1.80
N ILE A 72 14.36 -3.76 -3.06
CA ILE A 72 14.61 -4.71 -4.15
C ILE A 72 16.08 -4.61 -4.56
N GLY A 73 16.78 -5.74 -4.57
CA GLY A 73 18.21 -5.79 -4.77
C GLY A 73 19.06 -5.56 -3.52
N SER A 74 18.41 -5.27 -2.35
CA SER A 74 19.11 -5.20 -1.06
C SER A 74 19.39 -6.59 -0.49
N GLU A 75 20.24 -6.63 0.54
CA GLU A 75 20.57 -7.87 1.25
C GLU A 75 19.29 -8.59 1.72
N GLY A 76 19.17 -9.85 1.34
CA GLY A 76 18.03 -10.72 1.63
C GLY A 76 16.88 -10.63 0.62
N LEU A 77 16.87 -9.64 -0.30
CA LEU A 77 15.91 -9.52 -1.39
C LEU A 77 16.63 -9.24 -2.72
N GLU A 78 17.48 -10.15 -3.12
CA GLU A 78 18.36 -10.06 -4.30
C GLU A 78 17.59 -10.51 -5.56
N VAL A 79 16.46 -9.88 -5.83
CA VAL A 79 15.55 -10.20 -6.93
C VAL A 79 15.51 -9.08 -7.97
N SER A 80 15.05 -9.41 -9.17
CA SER A 80 14.85 -8.41 -10.22
C SER A 80 13.52 -7.67 -10.04
N LEU A 81 13.50 -6.37 -10.30
CA LEU A 81 12.27 -5.57 -10.36
C LEU A 81 11.27 -6.13 -11.40
N THR A 82 11.76 -6.81 -12.44
CA THR A 82 10.90 -7.42 -13.47
C THR A 82 10.11 -8.63 -12.96
N SER A 83 10.49 -9.23 -11.84
CA SER A 83 9.75 -10.33 -11.21
C SER A 83 8.61 -9.85 -10.29
N LEU A 84 8.57 -8.53 -9.98
CA LEU A 84 7.63 -7.94 -9.04
C LEU A 84 6.22 -7.81 -9.64
N LEU A 85 5.24 -8.28 -8.85
CA LEU A 85 3.82 -7.95 -9.02
C LEU A 85 3.26 -7.45 -7.69
N HIS A 86 2.38 -6.45 -7.73
CA HIS A 86 1.59 -6.03 -6.59
C HIS A 86 0.41 -7.01 -6.42
N GLY A 87 0.41 -7.80 -5.36
CA GLY A 87 -0.55 -8.89 -5.16
C GLY A 87 -1.78 -8.48 -4.36
N GLU A 88 -1.59 -7.72 -3.28
CA GLU A 88 -2.68 -7.33 -2.37
C GLU A 88 -2.35 -5.99 -1.71
N GLN A 89 -3.38 -5.17 -1.51
CA GLN A 89 -3.31 -3.93 -0.76
C GLN A 89 -4.44 -3.89 0.27
N LYS A 90 -4.09 -3.75 1.56
CA LYS A 90 -5.05 -3.54 2.63
C LYS A 90 -4.76 -2.19 3.28
N ILE A 91 -5.82 -1.43 3.55
CA ILE A 91 -5.74 -0.10 4.15
C ILE A 91 -6.65 -0.05 5.37
N THR A 92 -6.12 0.49 6.46
CA THR A 92 -6.88 0.80 7.66
C THR A 92 -6.73 2.29 7.95
N ILE A 93 -7.84 3.01 7.94
CA ILE A 93 -7.88 4.44 8.28
C ILE A 93 -8.16 4.56 9.77
N HIS A 94 -7.30 5.30 10.48
CA HIS A 94 -7.41 5.57 11.90
C HIS A 94 -7.96 6.97 12.17
N LYS A 95 -7.69 7.91 11.26
CA LYS A 95 -8.20 9.30 11.28
C LYS A 95 -8.45 9.79 9.87
N ASP A 96 -9.32 10.76 9.73
CA ASP A 96 -9.57 11.41 8.45
C ASP A 96 -8.27 11.99 7.89
N ILE A 97 -8.02 11.74 6.61
CA ILE A 97 -6.87 12.26 5.89
C ILE A 97 -7.24 13.64 5.38
N PRO A 98 -6.49 14.70 5.74
CA PRO A 98 -6.78 16.04 5.24
C PRO A 98 -6.42 16.17 3.76
N SER A 99 -7.01 17.16 3.09
CA SER A 99 -6.78 17.43 1.66
C SER A 99 -5.35 17.86 1.30
N SER A 100 -4.58 18.28 2.28
CA SER A 100 -3.14 18.53 2.14
C SER A 100 -2.42 18.25 3.45
N GLY A 101 -1.16 17.85 3.37
CA GLY A 101 -0.41 17.55 4.58
C GLY A 101 0.95 16.93 4.34
N LYS A 102 1.56 16.55 5.47
CA LYS A 102 2.79 15.78 5.54
C LYS A 102 2.64 14.66 6.54
N ALA A 103 3.18 13.51 6.23
CA ALA A 103 3.21 12.38 7.15
C ALA A 103 4.61 11.76 7.19
N ILE A 104 5.00 11.29 8.36
CA ILE A 104 6.15 10.39 8.52
C ILE A 104 5.62 8.97 8.49
N THR A 105 6.14 8.16 7.59
CA THR A 105 5.76 6.76 7.47
C THR A 105 6.90 5.87 7.94
N LYS A 106 6.55 4.93 8.83
CA LYS A 106 7.41 3.86 9.33
C LYS A 106 6.94 2.56 8.73
N ALA A 107 7.84 1.80 8.16
CA ALA A 107 7.48 0.54 7.53
C ALA A 107 8.36 -0.61 8.00
N LYS A 108 7.80 -1.82 7.98
CA LYS A 108 8.50 -3.05 8.32
C LYS A 108 8.00 -4.21 7.47
N ILE A 109 8.84 -5.21 7.31
CA ILE A 109 8.46 -6.47 6.66
C ILE A 109 7.82 -7.38 7.71
N THR A 110 6.54 -7.71 7.51
CA THR A 110 5.75 -8.50 8.48
C THR A 110 5.59 -9.96 8.10
N ALA A 111 5.73 -10.28 6.80
CA ALA A 111 5.69 -11.68 6.34
C ALA A 111 6.60 -11.89 5.12
N VAL A 112 7.18 -13.09 5.05
CA VAL A 112 7.92 -13.60 3.90
C VAL A 112 7.47 -15.03 3.69
N GLU A 113 6.83 -15.33 2.56
CA GLU A 113 6.15 -16.59 2.33
C GLU A 113 6.52 -17.22 0.98
N ASP A 114 6.66 -18.54 0.95
CA ASP A 114 7.04 -19.32 -0.21
C ASP A 114 5.85 -20.10 -0.79
N TYR A 115 5.44 -19.72 -1.98
CA TYR A 115 4.39 -20.40 -2.76
C TYR A 115 4.98 -21.34 -3.82
N ARG A 116 6.25 -21.74 -3.72
CA ARG A 116 7.03 -22.59 -4.62
C ARG A 116 7.31 -21.96 -5.99
N LYS A 117 6.30 -21.42 -6.67
CA LYS A 117 6.44 -20.76 -7.98
C LYS A 117 6.79 -19.27 -7.86
N PHE A 118 6.52 -18.70 -6.71
CA PHE A 118 6.83 -17.30 -6.39
C PHE A 118 7.03 -17.14 -4.90
N GLY A 119 7.79 -16.15 -4.51
CA GLY A 119 7.85 -15.66 -3.13
C GLY A 119 6.93 -14.50 -2.92
N SER A 120 6.50 -14.26 -1.67
CA SER A 120 5.82 -13.02 -1.31
C SER A 120 6.48 -12.35 -0.11
N VAL A 121 6.46 -11.03 -0.13
CA VAL A 121 6.92 -10.18 0.97
C VAL A 121 5.80 -9.20 1.31
N THR A 122 5.37 -9.19 2.56
CA THR A 122 4.37 -8.25 3.06
C THR A 122 5.07 -7.11 3.80
N ILE A 123 4.79 -5.89 3.40
CA ILE A 123 5.25 -4.66 4.05
C ILE A 123 4.05 -4.01 4.72
N GLU A 124 4.15 -3.81 6.02
CA GLU A 124 3.22 -2.98 6.79
C GLU A 124 3.84 -1.59 6.97
N SER A 125 3.08 -0.55 6.65
CA SER A 125 3.49 0.83 6.79
C SER A 125 2.47 1.63 7.60
N ASP A 126 2.95 2.30 8.64
CA ASP A 126 2.18 3.18 9.51
C ASP A 126 2.51 4.64 9.22
N SER A 127 1.52 5.42 8.82
CA SER A 127 1.67 6.85 8.54
C SER A 127 1.19 7.71 9.71
N TYR A 128 2.02 8.66 10.13
CA TYR A 128 1.80 9.54 11.27
C TYR A 128 1.81 11.00 10.84
N MET A 129 0.82 11.77 11.30
CA MET A 129 0.76 13.22 11.21
C MET A 129 0.68 13.77 12.64
N ASP A 130 1.51 14.75 12.98
CA ASP A 130 1.57 15.34 14.32
C ASP A 130 1.66 14.29 15.47
N ASN A 131 2.46 13.24 15.26
CA ASN A 131 2.62 12.07 16.12
C ASN A 131 1.36 11.20 16.31
N GLU A 132 0.30 11.43 15.56
CA GLU A 132 -0.88 10.60 15.58
C GLU A 132 -0.95 9.71 14.36
N LYS A 133 -1.24 8.41 14.56
CA LYS A 133 -1.37 7.46 13.46
C LYS A 133 -2.65 7.78 12.68
N ILE A 134 -2.52 8.06 11.38
CA ILE A 134 -3.63 8.37 10.48
C ILE A 134 -4.03 7.18 9.61
N ALA A 135 -3.08 6.36 9.19
CA ALA A 135 -3.36 5.19 8.36
C ALA A 135 -2.34 4.07 8.59
N THR A 136 -2.77 2.84 8.39
CA THR A 136 -1.91 1.66 8.22
C THR A 136 -2.18 1.07 6.84
N SER A 137 -1.12 0.73 6.11
CA SER A 137 -1.17 0.11 4.80
C SER A 137 -0.37 -1.18 4.81
N GLU A 138 -0.98 -2.29 4.38
CA GLU A 138 -0.30 -3.57 4.17
C GLU A 138 -0.23 -3.84 2.67
N SER A 139 0.98 -3.94 2.13
CA SER A 139 1.23 -4.22 0.72
C SER A 139 1.88 -5.59 0.57
N VAL A 140 1.28 -6.48 -0.19
CA VAL A 140 1.84 -7.81 -0.51
C VAL A 140 2.48 -7.75 -1.88
N MET A 141 3.79 -7.90 -1.91
CA MET A 141 4.57 -7.98 -3.14
C MET A 141 4.84 -9.43 -3.49
N LEU A 142 4.60 -9.80 -4.74
CA LEU A 142 4.84 -11.13 -5.28
C LEU A 142 6.06 -11.07 -6.22
N PHE A 143 6.98 -12.02 -6.04
CA PHE A 143 8.19 -12.15 -6.86
C PHE A 143 8.09 -13.43 -7.67
N ILE A 144 7.67 -13.30 -8.91
CA ILE A 144 7.40 -14.42 -9.81
C ILE A 144 8.69 -15.14 -10.20
N GLY A 145 8.72 -16.46 -10.04
CA GLY A 145 9.91 -17.26 -10.29
C GLY A 145 10.86 -17.37 -9.09
N GLU A 146 10.66 -16.60 -8.04
CA GLU A 146 11.57 -16.48 -6.89
C GLU A 146 11.06 -17.25 -5.65
N GLY A 147 10.42 -18.39 -5.87
CA GLY A 147 10.00 -19.31 -4.79
C GLY A 147 11.04 -20.41 -4.52
N GLY A 148 10.71 -21.34 -3.61
CA GLY A 148 11.53 -22.51 -3.29
C GLY A 148 12.48 -22.32 -2.11
N PHE A 149 12.28 -21.27 -1.30
CA PHE A 149 13.10 -21.03 -0.08
C PHE A 149 12.51 -21.65 1.21
N GLY A 150 11.35 -22.31 1.14
CA GLY A 150 10.87 -23.28 2.15
C GLY A 150 9.98 -22.73 3.27
N VAL A 151 9.70 -21.43 3.34
CA VAL A 151 8.78 -20.86 4.35
C VAL A 151 7.35 -20.97 3.88
N LYS A 152 6.60 -21.92 4.48
CA LYS A 152 5.22 -22.17 4.06
C LYS A 152 4.31 -20.97 4.35
N PRO A 153 3.39 -20.65 3.41
CA PRO A 153 2.40 -19.62 3.62
C PRO A 153 1.54 -19.87 4.85
N GLN A 154 1.21 -18.82 5.57
CA GLN A 154 0.20 -18.88 6.62
C GLN A 154 -1.17 -19.17 5.98
N LYS A 155 -1.99 -19.96 6.68
CA LYS A 155 -3.33 -20.27 6.22
C LYS A 155 -4.21 -19.02 6.31
N LYS A 156 -4.43 -18.35 5.17
CA LYS A 156 -5.36 -17.22 5.09
C LYS A 156 -6.80 -17.73 5.18
N GLU A 157 -7.65 -16.93 5.83
CA GLU A 157 -9.09 -17.18 5.83
C GLU A 157 -9.62 -17.09 4.40
N LYS A 158 -10.44 -18.07 4.00
CA LYS A 158 -10.94 -18.12 2.63
C LYS A 158 -12.06 -17.09 2.50
N LEU A 159 -11.82 -16.02 1.79
CA LEU A 159 -12.87 -15.06 1.44
C LEU A 159 -13.91 -15.79 0.58
N THR A 160 -15.16 -15.76 1.02
CA THR A 160 -16.29 -16.24 0.23
C THR A 160 -16.83 -15.09 -0.60
N ALA A 161 -16.96 -15.32 -1.90
CA ALA A 161 -17.60 -14.34 -2.77
C ALA A 161 -19.04 -14.06 -2.29
N PRO A 162 -19.53 -12.81 -2.44
CA PRO A 162 -20.94 -12.51 -2.22
C PRO A 162 -21.83 -13.45 -3.03
N LYS A 163 -22.98 -13.84 -2.47
CA LYS A 163 -23.96 -14.71 -3.16
C LYS A 163 -24.95 -13.91 -4.03
N THR A 164 -24.78 -12.60 -4.06
CA THR A 164 -25.59 -11.69 -4.89
C THR A 164 -24.96 -11.55 -6.26
N ASP A 165 -25.78 -11.46 -7.29
CA ASP A 165 -25.29 -11.09 -8.62
C ASP A 165 -24.64 -9.71 -8.58
N PRO A 166 -23.59 -9.46 -9.38
CA PRO A 166 -22.99 -8.13 -9.50
C PRO A 166 -24.01 -7.14 -10.06
N ASP A 167 -23.97 -5.91 -9.55
CA ASP A 167 -24.80 -4.79 -10.03
C ASP A 167 -24.48 -4.41 -11.47
#